data_404dc0081107df66e636aa3c96457340
#
_entry.id   404dc0081107df66e636aa3c96457340
#
_cell.length_a   1.000
_cell.length_b   1.000
_cell.length_c   1.000
_cell.angle_alpha   90.00
_cell.angle_beta   90.00
_cell.angle_gamma   90.00
#
_symmetry.space_group_name_H-M   'P 1'
#
loop_
_entity.id
_entity.type
_entity.pdbx_description
1 polymer ?
#
loop_
_entity_poly.entity_id
_entity_poly.type
_entity_poly.pdbx_seq_one_letter_code
_entity_poly.pdbx_strand_id
1 'polypeptide(L)'
;TIMGPDETASVFVGSGQTLVLGAAAHKLVVQADPQDSSRVALGVNIAGQVTPLDTQAIGDGLIGGLMRFQDQDLADARNRLGQLAAGLASAVNQQQSYGLDLQGQPGTPLFSFTGPQALPASGNARDASGNPVASVTLAITDASALKASDYRLAPDPANAGQYVITRLADGQVFQPVADGQSVDGFSITIGPNAPAAGESFTLKPVAAAASNLQLVLNNPRGLAAANPVVAVANPANTGTATISALDISAAPADPYQAMTLAFTDDAGSYELRDAGSNLLASGSFSAGQPISYNGIALSLAGLPKTGDRITVEPTTHPAASNGNALRFDNLASRPLVDGQTVADAYANAMSDLGVRVQGAAASADNSATVASRATAELSAETGVNLDEEAARLIQYQQGYQAAAKMLQTAQTMFDAIVNLGR
;
A
#
# COMPACT_ATOMS: atom_id res chain seq x y z
N THR A 1 27.19 24.98 -3.30
CA THR A 1 28.35 25.56 -2.56
C THR A 1 28.45 27.03 -2.88
N ILE A 2 28.63 27.86 -1.87
CA ILE A 2 28.88 29.29 -2.01
C ILE A 2 30.20 29.59 -1.33
N MET A 3 31.11 30.30 -2.02
CA MET A 3 32.37 30.77 -1.44
C MET A 3 32.14 32.13 -0.78
N GLY A 4 32.55 32.23 0.48
CA GLY A 4 32.56 33.51 1.23
C GLY A 4 33.75 34.41 0.86
N PRO A 5 33.67 35.70 1.23
CA PRO A 5 34.80 36.64 0.99
C PRO A 5 36.09 36.26 1.71
N ASP A 6 36.00 35.40 2.73
CA ASP A 6 37.09 34.89 3.57
C ASP A 6 37.64 33.54 3.11
N GLU A 7 37.36 33.14 1.86
CA GLU A 7 37.71 31.85 1.25
C GLU A 7 37.05 30.62 1.93
N THR A 8 36.08 30.83 2.84
CA THR A 8 35.32 29.72 3.42
C THR A 8 34.24 29.23 2.47
N ALA A 9 34.03 27.91 2.41
CA ALA A 9 33.00 27.32 1.60
C ALA A 9 31.75 27.05 2.47
N SER A 10 30.59 27.52 2.04
CA SER A 10 29.30 27.12 2.59
C SER A 10 28.66 26.07 1.69
N VAL A 11 28.21 24.97 2.29
CA VAL A 11 27.58 23.87 1.57
C VAL A 11 26.13 23.74 2.00
N PHE A 12 25.25 23.74 1.00
CA PHE A 12 23.81 23.60 1.18
C PHE A 12 23.36 22.32 0.49
N VAL A 13 22.34 21.67 1.05
CA VAL A 13 21.69 20.49 0.50
C VAL A 13 20.24 20.84 0.13
N GLY A 14 19.78 20.34 -1.01
CA GLY A 14 18.41 20.52 -1.46
C GLY A 14 17.98 21.97 -1.56
N SER A 15 16.86 22.32 -0.97
CA SER A 15 16.23 23.65 -1.03
C SER A 15 16.89 24.72 -0.13
N GLY A 16 18.16 24.53 0.29
CA GLY A 16 18.89 25.54 1.06
C GLY A 16 19.20 25.16 2.50
N GLN A 17 19.04 23.90 2.88
CA GLN A 17 19.45 23.43 4.19
C GLN A 17 20.98 23.44 4.34
N THR A 18 21.49 24.19 5.30
CA THR A 18 22.93 24.36 5.53
C THR A 18 23.57 23.11 6.13
N LEU A 19 24.54 22.52 5.44
CA LEU A 19 25.40 21.46 5.99
C LEU A 19 26.74 21.99 6.49
N VAL A 20 27.30 23.00 5.82
CA VAL A 20 28.52 23.66 6.25
C VAL A 20 28.31 25.16 6.14
N LEU A 21 28.63 25.89 7.18
CA LEU A 21 28.63 27.34 7.21
C LEU A 21 29.96 27.81 7.82
N GLY A 22 30.85 28.32 6.96
CA GLY A 22 32.19 28.69 7.40
C GLY A 22 32.95 27.50 8.01
N ALA A 23 33.32 27.62 9.28
CA ALA A 23 34.04 26.55 10.00
C ALA A 23 33.10 25.53 10.68
N ALA A 24 31.78 25.73 10.66
CA ALA A 24 30.82 24.87 11.33
C ALA A 24 30.23 23.83 10.33
N ALA A 25 30.40 22.54 10.63
CA ALA A 25 29.81 21.44 9.88
C ALA A 25 28.70 20.77 10.70
N HIS A 26 27.52 20.62 10.09
CA HIS A 26 26.38 19.94 10.65
C HIS A 26 26.29 18.50 10.12
N LYS A 27 26.15 17.52 11.03
CA LYS A 27 26.08 16.12 10.65
C LYS A 27 24.67 15.72 10.24
N LEU A 28 24.56 14.95 9.15
CA LEU A 28 23.35 14.21 8.81
C LEU A 28 23.17 13.04 9.79
N VAL A 29 21.95 12.85 10.25
CA VAL A 29 21.58 11.79 11.19
C VAL A 29 20.37 11.05 10.66
N VAL A 30 20.38 9.73 10.78
CA VAL A 30 19.23 8.87 10.50
C VAL A 30 18.46 8.67 11.80
N GLN A 31 17.16 8.89 11.78
CA GLN A 31 16.26 8.69 12.91
C GLN A 31 14.97 8.00 12.43
N ALA A 32 14.12 7.53 13.36
CA ALA A 32 12.79 7.10 12.99
C ALA A 32 11.97 8.28 12.46
N ASP A 33 11.14 8.03 11.44
CA ASP A 33 10.24 9.06 10.91
C ASP A 33 9.28 9.52 12.01
N PRO A 34 9.16 10.82 12.27
CA PRO A 34 8.26 11.35 13.29
C PRO A 34 6.79 11.00 13.10
N GLN A 35 6.34 10.77 11.88
CA GLN A 35 4.96 10.46 11.54
C GLN A 35 4.70 8.95 11.38
N ASP A 36 5.74 8.20 11.00
CA ASP A 36 5.66 6.76 10.75
C ASP A 36 6.90 6.04 11.28
N SER A 37 6.83 5.56 12.51
CA SER A 37 7.96 4.87 13.18
C SER A 37 8.45 3.60 12.46
N SER A 38 7.73 3.10 11.45
CA SER A 38 8.17 1.97 10.61
C SER A 38 9.13 2.38 9.49
N ARG A 39 9.38 3.67 9.32
CA ARG A 39 10.29 4.27 8.32
C ARG A 39 11.43 5.01 9.01
N VAL A 40 12.47 5.29 8.23
CA VAL A 40 13.54 6.19 8.65
C VAL A 40 13.37 7.57 8.02
N ALA A 41 13.78 8.60 8.75
CA ALA A 41 13.88 9.96 8.27
C ALA A 41 15.30 10.47 8.44
N LEU A 42 15.69 11.43 7.60
CA LEU A 42 16.94 12.15 7.77
C LEU A 42 16.72 13.41 8.60
N GLY A 43 17.71 13.75 9.38
CA GLY A 43 17.76 15.00 10.12
C GLY A 43 19.15 15.62 10.05
N VAL A 44 19.24 16.90 10.37
CA VAL A 44 20.51 17.61 10.58
C VAL A 44 20.68 17.85 12.05
N ASN A 45 21.83 17.46 12.61
CA ASN A 45 22.19 17.76 13.98
C ASN A 45 22.85 19.15 14.04
N ILE A 46 22.12 20.10 14.63
CA ILE A 46 22.60 21.47 14.86
C ILE A 46 22.73 21.67 16.36
N ALA A 47 23.94 21.81 16.86
CA ALA A 47 24.25 22.04 18.29
C ALA A 47 23.60 21.01 19.23
N GLY A 48 23.51 19.75 18.82
CA GLY A 48 22.93 18.66 19.63
C GLY A 48 21.41 18.45 19.41
N GLN A 49 20.74 19.33 18.68
CA GLN A 49 19.33 19.20 18.30
C GLN A 49 19.24 18.62 16.90
N VAL A 50 18.41 17.57 16.72
CA VAL A 50 18.15 16.99 15.42
C VAL A 50 16.90 17.61 14.82
N THR A 51 17.07 18.34 13.72
CA THR A 51 15.96 18.90 12.93
C THR A 51 15.67 17.95 11.78
N PRO A 52 14.44 17.40 11.64
CA PRO A 52 14.06 16.57 10.50
C PRO A 52 14.24 17.32 9.19
N LEU A 53 14.77 16.62 8.18
CA LEU A 53 14.84 17.11 6.81
C LEU A 53 13.61 16.63 6.05
N ASP A 54 12.96 17.53 5.33
CA ASP A 54 11.96 17.14 4.34
C ASP A 54 12.67 16.37 3.22
N THR A 55 12.15 15.18 2.89
CA THR A 55 12.69 14.34 1.81
C THR A 55 12.69 15.05 0.46
N GLN A 56 11.69 15.90 0.21
CA GLN A 56 11.64 16.73 -0.98
C GLN A 56 12.72 17.82 -0.99
N ALA A 57 13.15 18.27 0.19
CA ALA A 57 14.21 19.25 0.34
C ALA A 57 15.62 18.67 0.10
N ILE A 58 15.80 17.35 0.12
CA ILE A 58 17.10 16.70 -0.09
C ILE A 58 17.51 16.77 -1.56
N GLY A 59 16.53 16.86 -2.47
CA GLY A 59 16.77 16.93 -3.91
C GLY A 59 17.16 15.57 -4.52
N ASP A 60 17.90 15.62 -5.61
CA ASP A 60 18.34 14.45 -6.37
C ASP A 60 19.58 13.79 -5.77
N GLY A 61 20.01 12.68 -6.36
CA GLY A 61 21.16 11.91 -5.92
C GLY A 61 20.76 10.64 -5.16
N LEU A 62 21.79 9.89 -4.70
CA LEU A 62 21.58 8.58 -4.08
C LEU A 62 20.67 8.64 -2.85
N ILE A 63 20.88 9.60 -1.96
CA ILE A 63 20.08 9.72 -0.73
C ILE A 63 18.65 10.11 -1.07
N GLY A 64 18.42 11.10 -1.93
CA GLY A 64 17.08 11.49 -2.37
C GLY A 64 16.35 10.35 -3.09
N GLY A 65 17.04 9.59 -3.92
CA GLY A 65 16.50 8.40 -4.58
C GLY A 65 16.09 7.30 -3.59
N LEU A 66 16.92 7.00 -2.58
CA LEU A 66 16.61 6.02 -1.54
C LEU A 66 15.42 6.43 -0.67
N MET A 67 15.33 7.71 -0.29
CA MET A 67 14.21 8.23 0.47
C MET A 67 12.90 8.19 -0.35
N ARG A 68 12.93 8.59 -1.61
CA ARG A 68 11.76 8.48 -2.50
C ARG A 68 11.33 7.04 -2.68
N PHE A 69 12.28 6.12 -2.89
CA PHE A 69 11.98 4.69 -2.97
C PHE A 69 11.26 4.19 -1.71
N GLN A 70 11.77 4.54 -0.51
CA GLN A 70 11.15 4.14 0.75
C GLN A 70 9.75 4.74 0.93
N ASP A 71 9.62 6.06 0.69
CA ASP A 71 8.43 6.82 1.08
C ASP A 71 7.28 6.66 0.07
N GLN A 72 7.61 6.44 -1.22
CA GLN A 72 6.64 6.37 -2.30
C GLN A 72 6.59 4.97 -2.93
N ASP A 73 7.67 4.51 -3.56
CA ASP A 73 7.61 3.32 -4.41
C ASP A 73 7.40 2.04 -3.61
N LEU A 74 8.14 1.87 -2.52
CA LEU A 74 8.02 0.69 -1.64
C LEU A 74 6.69 0.72 -0.87
N ALA A 75 6.26 1.90 -0.41
CA ALA A 75 5.00 2.05 0.30
C ALA A 75 3.81 1.72 -0.61
N ASP A 76 3.80 2.26 -1.83
CA ASP A 76 2.74 2.00 -2.81
C ASP A 76 2.72 0.52 -3.24
N ALA A 77 3.88 -0.08 -3.53
CA ALA A 77 3.97 -1.49 -3.87
C ALA A 77 3.44 -2.40 -2.73
N ARG A 78 3.81 -2.11 -1.47
CA ARG A 78 3.30 -2.85 -0.30
C ARG A 78 1.80 -2.69 -0.14
N ASN A 79 1.27 -1.48 -0.30
CA ASN A 79 -0.15 -1.21 -0.18
C ASN A 79 -0.95 -1.89 -1.29
N ARG A 80 -0.47 -1.91 -2.54
CA ARG A 80 -1.13 -2.62 -3.66
C ARG A 80 -1.13 -4.12 -3.44
N LEU A 81 0.00 -4.72 -3.10
CA LEU A 81 0.07 -6.15 -2.79
C LEU A 81 -0.77 -6.51 -1.56
N GLY A 82 -0.75 -5.66 -0.54
CA GLY A 82 -1.56 -5.84 0.66
C GLY A 82 -3.07 -5.75 0.39
N GLN A 83 -3.50 -4.82 -0.46
CA GLN A 83 -4.88 -4.71 -0.92
C GLN A 83 -5.34 -5.98 -1.66
N LEU A 84 -4.51 -6.48 -2.59
CA LEU A 84 -4.76 -7.74 -3.30
C LEU A 84 -4.89 -8.92 -2.32
N ALA A 85 -3.96 -9.05 -1.38
CA ALA A 85 -3.96 -10.12 -0.39
C ALA A 85 -5.18 -10.05 0.54
N ALA A 86 -5.50 -8.86 1.07
CA ALA A 86 -6.65 -8.65 1.94
C ALA A 86 -7.97 -8.89 1.21
N GLY A 87 -8.12 -8.39 -0.03
CA GLY A 87 -9.30 -8.61 -0.86
C GLY A 87 -9.54 -10.08 -1.15
N LEU A 88 -8.50 -10.77 -1.64
CA LEU A 88 -8.57 -12.21 -1.92
C LEU A 88 -8.86 -13.03 -0.67
N ALA A 89 -8.07 -12.85 0.40
CA ALA A 89 -8.21 -13.62 1.64
C ALA A 89 -9.59 -13.41 2.29
N SER A 90 -10.07 -12.17 2.31
CA SER A 90 -11.39 -11.85 2.87
C SER A 90 -12.51 -12.48 2.05
N ALA A 91 -12.46 -12.40 0.72
CA ALA A 91 -13.47 -13.00 -0.16
C ALA A 91 -13.49 -14.53 -0.05
N VAL A 92 -12.30 -15.17 -0.01
CA VAL A 92 -12.19 -16.62 0.18
C VAL A 92 -12.69 -17.04 1.55
N ASN A 93 -12.32 -16.35 2.62
CA ASN A 93 -12.78 -16.64 3.98
C ASN A 93 -14.30 -16.43 4.11
N GLN A 94 -14.84 -15.39 3.48
CA GLN A 94 -16.28 -15.15 3.45
C GLN A 94 -17.01 -16.29 2.73
N GLN A 95 -16.51 -16.70 1.54
CA GLN A 95 -17.12 -17.83 0.81
C GLN A 95 -17.01 -19.12 1.61
N GLN A 96 -15.87 -19.35 2.28
CA GLN A 96 -15.69 -20.50 3.16
C GLN A 96 -16.73 -20.52 4.29
N SER A 97 -17.02 -19.38 4.90
CA SER A 97 -18.01 -19.29 6.00
C SER A 97 -19.45 -19.53 5.55
N TYR A 98 -19.74 -19.40 4.27
CA TYR A 98 -21.08 -19.66 3.71
C TYR A 98 -21.36 -21.13 3.43
N GLY A 99 -20.33 -21.98 3.47
CA GLY A 99 -20.47 -23.42 3.22
C GLY A 99 -20.41 -24.28 4.45
N LEU A 100 -20.60 -25.59 4.24
CA LEU A 100 -20.37 -26.63 5.24
C LEU A 100 -19.16 -27.49 4.86
N ASP A 101 -18.37 -27.84 5.86
CA ASP A 101 -17.28 -28.80 5.77
C ASP A 101 -17.81 -30.25 5.71
N LEU A 102 -16.91 -31.22 5.61
CA LEU A 102 -17.29 -32.64 5.58
C LEU A 102 -17.88 -33.14 6.90
N GLN A 103 -17.76 -32.42 8.01
CA GLN A 103 -18.38 -32.69 9.28
C GLN A 103 -19.73 -32.02 9.47
N GLY A 104 -20.18 -31.24 8.46
CA GLY A 104 -21.41 -30.46 8.53
C GLY A 104 -21.30 -29.20 9.38
N GLN A 105 -20.07 -28.74 9.65
CA GLN A 105 -19.83 -27.50 10.37
C GLN A 105 -19.61 -26.33 9.40
N PRO A 106 -19.98 -25.11 9.76
CA PRO A 106 -19.65 -23.93 9.00
C PRO A 106 -18.14 -23.83 8.76
N GLY A 107 -17.75 -23.41 7.56
CA GLY A 107 -16.33 -23.29 7.21
C GLY A 107 -15.59 -22.26 8.09
N THR A 108 -14.44 -22.68 8.61
CA THR A 108 -13.50 -21.78 9.30
C THR A 108 -12.59 -21.06 8.30
N PRO A 109 -11.98 -19.92 8.63
CA PRO A 109 -11.12 -19.19 7.70
C PRO A 109 -10.01 -20.08 7.09
N LEU A 110 -9.82 -19.96 5.76
CA LEU A 110 -8.68 -20.56 5.06
C LEU A 110 -7.40 -19.78 5.29
N PHE A 111 -7.51 -18.47 5.26
CA PHE A 111 -6.37 -17.56 5.34
C PHE A 111 -6.42 -16.70 6.59
N SER A 112 -5.24 -16.42 7.15
CA SER A 112 -5.03 -15.33 8.09
C SER A 112 -3.99 -14.36 7.53
N PHE A 113 -4.08 -13.09 7.89
CA PHE A 113 -3.07 -12.08 7.59
C PHE A 113 -3.01 -11.07 8.74
N THR A 114 -1.89 -10.36 8.84
CA THR A 114 -1.77 -9.30 9.83
C THR A 114 -2.81 -8.23 9.55
N GLY A 115 -3.62 -7.94 10.54
CA GLY A 115 -4.65 -6.94 10.46
C GLY A 115 -4.11 -5.52 10.27
N PRO A 116 -5.02 -4.57 10.08
CA PRO A 116 -4.68 -3.16 9.96
C PRO A 116 -3.95 -2.65 11.20
N GLN A 117 -3.07 -1.66 11.00
CA GLN A 117 -2.26 -1.07 12.06
C GLN A 117 -2.45 0.43 12.13
N ALA A 118 -2.46 0.99 13.35
CA ALA A 118 -2.38 2.42 13.60
C ALA A 118 -1.09 2.72 14.38
N LEU A 119 -0.21 3.52 13.80
CA LEU A 119 1.08 3.87 14.38
C LEU A 119 1.02 5.31 14.90
N PRO A 120 1.25 5.54 16.21
CA PRO A 120 1.27 6.88 16.76
C PRO A 120 2.50 7.66 16.30
N ALA A 121 2.34 8.95 16.01
CA ALA A 121 3.46 9.83 15.74
C ALA A 121 4.37 9.95 16.97
N SER A 122 5.65 10.26 16.74
CA SER A 122 6.65 10.36 17.82
C SER A 122 6.35 11.48 18.82
N GLY A 123 5.64 12.52 18.36
CA GLY A 123 5.21 13.66 19.18
C GLY A 123 3.97 13.43 20.03
N ASN A 124 3.29 12.28 19.89
CA ASN A 124 2.13 11.95 20.70
C ASN A 124 2.52 11.75 22.18
N ALA A 125 1.62 12.11 23.09
CA ALA A 125 1.82 11.95 24.52
C ALA A 125 2.11 10.49 24.90
N ARG A 126 3.05 10.31 25.83
CA ARG A 126 3.46 9.00 26.33
C ARG A 126 3.31 8.93 27.85
N ASP A 127 2.98 7.75 28.34
CA ASP A 127 2.94 7.47 29.76
C ASP A 127 4.35 7.35 30.38
N ALA A 128 4.44 7.16 31.68
CA ALA A 128 5.72 7.01 32.39
C ALA A 128 6.54 5.78 31.93
N SER A 129 5.91 4.81 31.27
CA SER A 129 6.55 3.62 30.70
C SER A 129 6.94 3.81 29.23
N GLY A 130 6.66 4.97 28.63
CA GLY A 130 6.96 5.31 27.25
C GLY A 130 5.92 4.81 26.24
N ASN A 131 4.76 4.26 26.66
CA ASN A 131 3.69 3.84 25.77
C ASN A 131 2.83 5.04 25.35
N PRO A 132 2.28 5.04 24.15
CA PRO A 132 1.30 6.06 23.73
C PRO A 132 0.12 6.11 24.68
N VAL A 133 -0.28 7.31 25.11
CA VAL A 133 -1.46 7.50 25.96
C VAL A 133 -2.74 7.27 25.18
N ALA A 134 -2.84 7.85 23.99
CA ALA A 134 -3.96 7.62 23.08
C ALA A 134 -3.74 6.34 22.27
N SER A 135 -4.81 5.62 21.99
CA SER A 135 -4.79 4.43 21.15
C SER A 135 -5.90 4.47 20.09
N VAL A 136 -5.53 4.03 18.90
CA VAL A 136 -6.44 3.88 17.76
C VAL A 136 -6.26 2.46 17.22
N THR A 137 -7.36 1.78 16.94
CA THR A 137 -7.35 0.48 16.26
C THR A 137 -8.17 0.56 14.99
N LEU A 138 -7.87 -0.35 14.06
CA LEU A 138 -8.54 -0.42 12.77
C LEU A 138 -9.19 -1.79 12.60
N ALA A 139 -10.33 -1.83 11.92
CA ALA A 139 -10.95 -3.07 11.47
C ALA A 139 -11.35 -2.96 10.01
N ILE A 140 -11.13 -4.01 9.22
CA ILE A 140 -11.62 -4.09 7.84
C ILE A 140 -13.13 -4.37 7.92
N THR A 141 -13.93 -3.49 7.33
CA THR A 141 -15.40 -3.61 7.26
C THR A 141 -15.86 -4.07 5.89
N ASP A 142 -15.15 -3.65 4.83
CA ASP A 142 -15.39 -4.08 3.44
C ASP A 142 -14.05 -4.17 2.71
N ALA A 143 -13.56 -5.41 2.53
CA ALA A 143 -12.29 -5.63 1.88
C ALA A 143 -12.28 -5.23 0.39
N SER A 144 -13.44 -5.24 -0.28
CA SER A 144 -13.57 -4.86 -1.69
C SER A 144 -13.45 -3.36 -1.93
N ALA A 145 -13.75 -2.55 -0.91
CA ALA A 145 -13.66 -1.10 -0.94
C ALA A 145 -12.30 -0.55 -0.50
N LEU A 146 -11.41 -1.41 0.04
CA LEU A 146 -10.07 -0.99 0.48
C LEU A 146 -9.30 -0.32 -0.67
N LYS A 147 -8.53 0.72 -0.32
CA LYS A 147 -7.61 1.40 -1.25
C LYS A 147 -6.17 1.07 -0.92
N ALA A 148 -5.32 1.06 -1.95
CA ALA A 148 -3.88 0.85 -1.79
C ALA A 148 -3.20 2.13 -1.26
N SER A 149 -3.44 2.47 0.00
CA SER A 149 -2.91 3.69 0.63
C SER A 149 -2.71 3.52 2.13
N ASP A 150 -1.74 4.25 2.66
CA ASP A 150 -1.70 4.64 4.05
C ASP A 150 -2.55 5.89 4.26
N TYR A 151 -2.93 6.17 5.52
CA TYR A 151 -3.74 7.33 5.88
C TYR A 151 -3.14 8.03 7.09
N ARG A 152 -3.47 9.31 7.24
CA ARG A 152 -3.19 10.08 8.45
C ARG A 152 -4.49 10.39 9.17
N LEU A 153 -4.55 10.09 10.46
CA LEU A 153 -5.64 10.48 11.35
C LEU A 153 -5.15 11.58 12.29
N ALA A 154 -5.97 12.60 12.45
CA ALA A 154 -5.78 13.66 13.45
C ALA A 154 -7.15 14.06 14.02
N PRO A 155 -7.22 14.64 15.25
CA PRO A 155 -8.44 15.24 15.77
C PRO A 155 -8.95 16.35 14.83
N ASP A 156 -10.27 16.42 14.66
CA ASP A 156 -10.88 17.50 13.87
C ASP A 156 -10.92 18.80 14.72
N PRO A 157 -10.24 19.87 14.30
CA PRO A 157 -10.22 21.10 15.07
C PRO A 157 -11.56 21.83 15.12
N ALA A 158 -12.47 21.52 14.19
CA ALA A 158 -13.79 22.14 14.11
C ALA A 158 -14.87 21.34 14.87
N ASN A 159 -14.68 20.02 15.04
CA ASN A 159 -15.69 19.14 15.60
C ASN A 159 -15.08 18.28 16.72
N ALA A 160 -15.35 18.65 17.97
CA ALA A 160 -14.83 17.93 19.14
C ALA A 160 -15.29 16.46 19.15
N GLY A 161 -14.37 15.54 19.42
CA GLY A 161 -14.64 14.10 19.43
C GLY A 161 -14.77 13.47 18.04
N GLN A 162 -14.47 14.21 17.00
CA GLN A 162 -14.39 13.71 15.63
C GLN A 162 -12.98 13.86 15.07
N TYR A 163 -12.74 13.24 13.92
CA TYR A 163 -11.41 13.09 13.34
C TYR A 163 -11.39 13.50 11.88
N VAL A 164 -10.22 13.89 11.43
CA VAL A 164 -9.88 14.06 10.02
C VAL A 164 -9.03 12.88 9.60
N ILE A 165 -9.44 12.18 8.56
CA ILE A 165 -8.63 11.13 7.94
C ILE A 165 -8.21 11.61 6.55
N THR A 166 -6.91 11.64 6.29
CA THR A 166 -6.35 12.01 4.99
C THR A 166 -5.73 10.78 4.35
N ARG A 167 -6.17 10.41 3.15
CA ARG A 167 -5.55 9.35 2.35
C ARG A 167 -4.25 9.87 1.74
N LEU A 168 -3.12 9.20 1.99
CA LEU A 168 -1.80 9.74 1.63
C LEU A 168 -1.45 9.58 0.16
N ALA A 169 -2.09 8.65 -0.56
CA ALA A 169 -1.82 8.39 -1.98
C ALA A 169 -2.25 9.57 -2.89
N ASP A 170 -3.33 10.28 -2.56
CA ASP A 170 -3.92 11.33 -3.40
C ASP A 170 -4.34 12.59 -2.62
N GLY A 171 -4.14 12.60 -1.29
CA GLY A 171 -4.52 13.73 -0.44
C GLY A 171 -6.02 13.87 -0.18
N GLN A 172 -6.85 12.86 -0.53
CA GLN A 172 -8.29 12.89 -0.24
C GLN A 172 -8.53 13.02 1.25
N VAL A 173 -9.36 13.98 1.64
CA VAL A 173 -9.71 14.25 3.04
C VAL A 173 -11.12 13.79 3.34
N PHE A 174 -11.27 13.05 4.43
CA PHE A 174 -12.54 12.61 5.01
C PHE A 174 -12.71 13.35 6.34
N GLN A 175 -13.73 14.19 6.41
CA GLN A 175 -14.06 14.94 7.64
C GLN A 175 -15.52 15.41 7.63
N PRO A 176 -16.20 15.41 8.77
CA PRO A 176 -15.75 14.81 10.01
C PRO A 176 -15.92 13.28 9.99
N VAL A 177 -15.05 12.53 10.67
CA VAL A 177 -15.15 11.08 10.84
C VAL A 177 -15.38 10.78 12.31
N ALA A 178 -16.47 10.06 12.59
CA ALA A 178 -16.80 9.62 13.94
C ALA A 178 -16.11 8.29 14.30
N ASP A 179 -16.00 8.00 15.61
CA ASP A 179 -15.60 6.69 16.09
C ASP A 179 -16.55 5.60 15.55
N GLY A 180 -16.00 4.49 15.06
CA GLY A 180 -16.75 3.39 14.41
C GLY A 180 -17.16 3.65 12.96
N GLN A 181 -16.99 4.87 12.43
CA GLN A 181 -17.34 5.17 11.04
C GLN A 181 -16.36 4.49 10.05
N SER A 182 -16.92 3.95 8.97
CA SER A 182 -16.13 3.33 7.91
C SER A 182 -15.66 4.37 6.87
N VAL A 183 -14.40 4.24 6.46
CA VAL A 183 -13.74 5.03 5.40
C VAL A 183 -12.98 4.05 4.52
N ASP A 184 -13.20 4.08 3.21
CA ASP A 184 -12.48 3.23 2.25
C ASP A 184 -12.38 1.75 2.68
N GLY A 185 -13.47 1.19 3.24
CA GLY A 185 -13.55 -0.22 3.61
C GLY A 185 -12.92 -0.61 4.96
N PHE A 186 -12.45 0.35 5.74
CA PHE A 186 -12.03 0.12 7.13
C PHE A 186 -12.72 1.11 8.08
N SER A 187 -12.89 0.72 9.33
CA SER A 187 -13.35 1.60 10.42
C SER A 187 -12.24 1.84 11.42
N ILE A 188 -12.32 2.98 12.11
CA ILE A 188 -11.46 3.29 13.25
C ILE A 188 -12.22 3.01 14.55
N THR A 189 -11.49 2.59 15.58
CA THR A 189 -11.99 2.53 16.95
C THR A 189 -11.03 3.26 17.86
N ILE A 190 -11.54 4.25 18.56
CA ILE A 190 -10.76 5.08 19.48
C ILE A 190 -10.77 4.41 20.85
N GLY A 191 -9.60 4.27 21.44
CA GLY A 191 -9.49 3.72 22.79
C GLY A 191 -9.98 4.66 23.89
N PRO A 192 -9.86 4.25 25.15
CA PRO A 192 -10.37 5.03 26.29
C PRO A 192 -9.81 6.45 26.38
N ASN A 193 -8.57 6.64 25.90
CA ASN A 193 -7.94 7.95 25.78
C ASN A 193 -7.91 8.35 24.32
N ALA A 194 -8.71 9.36 23.97
CA ALA A 194 -8.77 9.89 22.62
C ALA A 194 -7.49 10.70 22.29
N PRO A 195 -7.06 10.73 21.02
CA PRO A 195 -6.00 11.61 20.57
C PRO A 195 -6.29 13.08 20.90
N ALA A 196 -5.32 13.77 21.49
CA ALA A 196 -5.39 15.19 21.81
C ALA A 196 -5.05 16.06 20.58
N ALA A 197 -5.39 17.37 20.67
CA ALA A 197 -5.03 18.32 19.61
C ALA A 197 -3.51 18.32 19.38
N GLY A 198 -3.10 18.19 18.11
CA GLY A 198 -1.70 18.09 17.70
C GLY A 198 -1.15 16.66 17.63
N GLU A 199 -1.86 15.66 18.17
CA GLU A 199 -1.52 14.26 18.00
C GLU A 199 -1.98 13.72 16.64
N SER A 200 -1.27 12.74 16.12
CA SER A 200 -1.65 12.08 14.87
C SER A 200 -1.25 10.62 14.84
N PHE A 201 -1.90 9.86 13.98
CA PHE A 201 -1.62 8.44 13.75
C PHE A 201 -1.48 8.18 12.26
N THR A 202 -0.49 7.38 11.88
CA THR A 202 -0.42 6.79 10.54
C THR A 202 -1.20 5.49 10.56
N LEU A 203 -2.26 5.43 9.74
CA LEU A 203 -3.12 4.26 9.61
C LEU A 203 -2.66 3.45 8.39
N LYS A 204 -2.45 2.15 8.58
CA LYS A 204 -1.99 1.19 7.56
C LYS A 204 -3.00 0.05 7.43
N PRO A 205 -4.08 0.23 6.66
CA PRO A 205 -5.13 -0.78 6.54
C PRO A 205 -4.66 -2.07 5.90
N VAL A 206 -3.74 -1.99 4.91
CA VAL A 206 -3.37 -3.12 4.04
C VAL A 206 -1.86 -3.42 3.99
N ALA A 207 -0.99 -2.49 4.39
CA ALA A 207 0.45 -2.54 4.13
C ALA A 207 1.16 -3.85 4.56
N ALA A 208 0.69 -4.51 5.62
CA ALA A 208 1.26 -5.75 6.15
C ALA A 208 0.53 -7.02 5.69
N ALA A 209 -0.60 -6.90 4.99
CA ALA A 209 -1.46 -8.05 4.70
C ALA A 209 -0.77 -9.09 3.78
N ALA A 210 -0.06 -8.63 2.72
CA ALA A 210 0.60 -9.55 1.79
C ALA A 210 1.78 -10.30 2.41
N SER A 211 2.60 -9.62 3.21
CA SER A 211 3.80 -10.23 3.81
C SER A 211 3.50 -11.28 4.89
N ASN A 212 2.30 -11.23 5.45
CA ASN A 212 1.87 -12.08 6.56
C ASN A 212 0.64 -12.94 6.19
N LEU A 213 0.34 -13.07 4.90
CA LEU A 213 -0.71 -13.95 4.44
C LEU A 213 -0.29 -15.42 4.65
N GLN A 214 -1.09 -16.15 5.41
CA GLN A 214 -0.82 -17.55 5.74
C GLN A 214 -2.07 -18.41 5.51
N LEU A 215 -1.87 -19.62 5.03
CA LEU A 215 -2.90 -20.66 5.02
C LEU A 215 -3.00 -21.25 6.43
N VAL A 216 -4.17 -21.09 7.06
CA VAL A 216 -4.41 -21.59 8.43
C VAL A 216 -5.27 -22.84 8.45
N LEU A 217 -5.99 -23.14 7.37
CA LEU A 217 -6.71 -24.40 7.24
C LEU A 217 -5.71 -25.53 6.91
N ASN A 218 -5.38 -26.36 7.88
CA ASN A 218 -4.41 -27.45 7.77
C ASN A 218 -5.06 -28.84 7.63
N ASN A 219 -6.40 -28.93 7.69
CA ASN A 219 -7.15 -30.17 7.47
C ASN A 219 -8.04 -30.03 6.21
N PRO A 220 -7.79 -30.81 5.14
CA PRO A 220 -8.59 -30.73 3.92
C PRO A 220 -10.10 -30.99 4.13
N ARG A 221 -10.46 -31.71 5.18
CA ARG A 221 -11.87 -31.98 5.52
C ARG A 221 -12.61 -30.74 6.03
N GLY A 222 -11.89 -29.72 6.46
CA GLY A 222 -12.43 -28.42 6.87
C GLY A 222 -12.77 -27.48 5.70
N LEU A 223 -12.46 -27.88 4.44
CA LEU A 223 -12.90 -27.12 3.28
C LEU A 223 -14.42 -27.21 3.15
N ALA A 224 -15.08 -26.07 3.24
CA ALA A 224 -16.54 -25.97 3.18
C ALA A 224 -17.04 -25.98 1.73
N ALA A 225 -17.03 -27.15 1.11
CA ALA A 225 -17.42 -27.36 -0.28
C ALA A 225 -18.94 -27.46 -0.47
N ALA A 226 -19.68 -27.84 0.58
CA ALA A 226 -21.11 -28.06 0.51
C ALA A 226 -21.91 -26.77 0.73
N ASN A 227 -23.06 -26.64 0.08
CA ASN A 227 -24.06 -25.64 0.48
C ASN A 227 -24.70 -26.08 1.82
N PRO A 228 -25.06 -25.11 2.69
CA PRO A 228 -25.69 -25.41 3.98
C PRO A 228 -27.16 -25.86 3.82
N VAL A 229 -27.76 -25.63 2.68
CA VAL A 229 -29.13 -26.04 2.35
C VAL A 229 -29.20 -26.69 0.98
N VAL A 230 -30.22 -27.51 0.78
CA VAL A 230 -30.59 -28.10 -0.50
C VAL A 230 -32.02 -27.69 -0.86
N ALA A 231 -32.29 -27.46 -2.16
CA ALA A 231 -33.62 -27.16 -2.62
C ALA A 231 -34.12 -28.31 -3.52
N VAL A 232 -35.34 -28.76 -3.28
CA VAL A 232 -35.97 -29.88 -4.00
C VAL A 232 -37.34 -29.46 -4.50
N ALA A 233 -37.56 -29.57 -5.83
CA ALA A 233 -38.88 -29.35 -6.41
C ALA A 233 -39.79 -30.55 -6.10
N ASN A 234 -41.05 -30.29 -5.75
CA ASN A 234 -42.02 -31.35 -5.53
C ASN A 234 -42.31 -32.10 -6.86
N PRO A 235 -42.22 -33.43 -6.87
CA PRO A 235 -42.54 -34.21 -8.09
C PRO A 235 -43.94 -34.01 -8.64
N ALA A 236 -44.91 -33.55 -7.84
CA ALA A 236 -46.27 -33.24 -8.25
C ALA A 236 -46.44 -31.85 -8.86
N ASN A 237 -45.38 -31.06 -9.01
CA ASN A 237 -45.43 -29.75 -9.65
C ASN A 237 -45.88 -29.89 -11.12
N THR A 238 -46.73 -28.99 -11.55
CA THR A 238 -47.33 -28.99 -12.89
C THR A 238 -46.79 -27.90 -13.80
N GLY A 239 -46.10 -26.93 -13.24
CA GLY A 239 -45.39 -25.87 -13.99
C GLY A 239 -44.09 -26.37 -14.60
N THR A 240 -43.43 -25.47 -15.31
CA THR A 240 -42.13 -25.74 -15.94
C THR A 240 -40.94 -25.16 -15.09
N ALA A 241 -41.26 -24.65 -13.92
CA ALA A 241 -40.25 -24.07 -13.05
C ALA A 241 -39.25 -25.13 -12.56
N THR A 242 -37.98 -24.91 -12.81
CA THR A 242 -36.86 -25.74 -12.36
C THR A 242 -35.87 -24.89 -11.54
N ILE A 243 -35.20 -25.52 -10.59
CA ILE A 243 -34.15 -24.86 -9.81
C ILE A 243 -32.94 -24.68 -10.70
N SER A 244 -32.57 -23.45 -11.01
CA SER A 244 -31.39 -23.12 -11.81
C SER A 244 -30.16 -22.82 -11.00
N ALA A 245 -30.33 -22.21 -9.80
CA ALA A 245 -29.25 -21.97 -8.85
C ALA A 245 -29.79 -21.88 -7.41
N LEU A 246 -28.94 -22.24 -6.47
CA LEU A 246 -29.17 -22.06 -5.04
C LEU A 246 -27.90 -21.47 -4.43
N ASP A 247 -27.96 -20.20 -4.08
CA ASP A 247 -26.82 -19.42 -3.61
C ASP A 247 -27.00 -19.04 -2.16
N ILE A 248 -25.85 -18.95 -1.46
CA ILE A 248 -25.78 -18.28 -0.17
C ILE A 248 -25.16 -16.91 -0.40
N SER A 249 -25.95 -15.86 -0.21
CA SER A 249 -25.60 -14.47 -0.53
C SER A 249 -25.15 -13.68 0.72
N ALA A 250 -25.52 -14.17 1.91
CA ALA A 250 -25.15 -13.56 3.19
C ALA A 250 -25.13 -14.63 4.29
N ALA A 251 -24.44 -14.35 5.40
CA ALA A 251 -24.58 -15.17 6.60
C ALA A 251 -26.05 -15.11 7.08
N PRO A 252 -26.62 -16.24 7.54
CA PRO A 252 -27.99 -16.28 8.00
C PRO A 252 -28.14 -15.42 9.28
N ALA A 253 -29.27 -14.72 9.37
CA ALA A 253 -29.65 -14.04 10.62
C ALA A 253 -30.07 -15.03 11.69
N ASP A 254 -30.76 -16.09 11.27
CA ASP A 254 -31.20 -17.22 12.10
C ASP A 254 -30.66 -18.54 11.50
N PRO A 255 -30.48 -19.61 12.31
CA PRO A 255 -30.09 -20.93 11.81
C PRO A 255 -31.00 -21.39 10.66
N TYR A 256 -30.43 -22.03 9.66
CA TYR A 256 -31.19 -22.58 8.54
C TYR A 256 -32.20 -23.62 9.03
N GLN A 257 -33.45 -23.42 8.69
CA GLN A 257 -34.57 -24.32 8.99
C GLN A 257 -35.23 -24.76 7.68
N ALA A 258 -35.94 -25.88 7.73
CA ALA A 258 -36.73 -26.33 6.59
C ALA A 258 -37.83 -25.32 6.28
N MET A 259 -37.96 -24.97 5.01
CA MET A 259 -38.99 -24.04 4.54
C MET A 259 -39.56 -24.51 3.18
N THR A 260 -40.80 -24.15 2.91
CA THR A 260 -41.49 -24.49 1.67
C THR A 260 -41.90 -23.20 0.97
N LEU A 261 -41.43 -23.03 -0.26
CA LEU A 261 -41.89 -22.07 -1.23
C LEU A 261 -43.11 -22.65 -1.94
N ALA A 262 -44.28 -22.03 -1.88
CA ALA A 262 -45.51 -22.46 -2.53
C ALA A 262 -46.04 -21.34 -3.43
N PHE A 263 -46.32 -21.66 -4.69
CA PHE A 263 -46.93 -20.74 -5.65
C PHE A 263 -48.43 -20.71 -5.47
N THR A 264 -49.01 -19.54 -5.31
CA THR A 264 -50.43 -19.33 -4.97
C THR A 264 -51.30 -19.03 -6.21
N ASP A 265 -50.66 -18.60 -7.31
CA ASP A 265 -51.33 -18.35 -8.59
C ASP A 265 -50.39 -18.61 -9.77
N ASP A 266 -50.92 -18.60 -10.99
CA ASP A 266 -50.19 -18.80 -12.23
C ASP A 266 -49.43 -17.53 -12.70
N ALA A 267 -49.62 -16.40 -11.99
CA ALA A 267 -48.87 -15.17 -12.21
C ALA A 267 -47.52 -15.16 -11.46
N GLY A 268 -47.28 -16.18 -10.63
CA GLY A 268 -46.05 -16.35 -9.89
C GLY A 268 -46.05 -15.75 -8.49
N SER A 269 -47.20 -15.40 -7.91
CA SER A 269 -47.30 -15.04 -6.51
C SER A 269 -46.90 -16.24 -5.64
N TYR A 270 -46.09 -16.01 -4.62
CA TYR A 270 -45.62 -17.08 -3.75
C TYR A 270 -45.68 -16.72 -2.28
N GLU A 271 -45.77 -17.77 -1.48
CA GLU A 271 -45.56 -17.72 -0.04
C GLU A 271 -44.41 -18.66 0.38
N LEU A 272 -43.56 -18.17 1.25
CA LEU A 272 -42.50 -18.95 1.93
C LEU A 272 -42.96 -19.24 3.33
N ARG A 273 -43.03 -20.50 3.72
CA ARG A 273 -43.52 -20.96 5.04
C ARG A 273 -42.49 -21.88 5.71
N ASP A 274 -42.41 -21.81 7.04
CA ASP A 274 -41.62 -22.77 7.82
C ASP A 274 -42.31 -24.15 7.93
N ALA A 275 -41.64 -25.10 8.60
CA ALA A 275 -42.19 -26.43 8.86
C ALA A 275 -43.47 -26.40 9.73
N GLY A 276 -43.68 -25.34 10.51
CA GLY A 276 -44.89 -25.09 11.30
C GLY A 276 -46.02 -24.40 10.50
N SER A 277 -45.81 -24.18 9.20
CA SER A 277 -46.73 -23.43 8.31
C SER A 277 -46.85 -21.96 8.61
N ASN A 278 -45.98 -21.38 9.43
CA ASN A 278 -45.93 -19.95 9.64
C ASN A 278 -45.41 -19.23 8.39
N LEU A 279 -45.97 -18.09 8.04
CA LEU A 279 -45.55 -17.28 6.91
C LEU A 279 -44.23 -16.58 7.26
N LEU A 280 -43.17 -16.85 6.48
CA LEU A 280 -41.84 -16.25 6.61
C LEU A 280 -41.69 -15.05 5.66
N ALA A 281 -42.15 -15.20 4.41
CA ALA A 281 -42.12 -14.16 3.39
C ALA A 281 -43.19 -14.43 2.31
N SER A 282 -43.55 -13.40 1.58
CA SER A 282 -44.39 -13.51 0.38
C SER A 282 -43.89 -12.52 -0.67
N GLY A 283 -44.18 -12.81 -1.96
CA GLY A 283 -43.77 -11.97 -3.06
C GLY A 283 -44.28 -12.48 -4.39
N SER A 284 -43.73 -11.95 -5.48
CA SER A 284 -44.03 -12.38 -6.84
C SER A 284 -42.75 -12.80 -7.55
N PHE A 285 -42.74 -13.95 -8.16
CA PHE A 285 -41.65 -14.46 -8.97
C PHE A 285 -41.51 -13.65 -10.24
N SER A 286 -40.28 -13.27 -10.56
CA SER A 286 -39.90 -12.68 -11.83
C SER A 286 -38.74 -13.48 -12.41
N ALA A 287 -38.85 -13.87 -13.69
CA ALA A 287 -37.77 -14.63 -14.34
C ALA A 287 -36.42 -13.89 -14.28
N GLY A 288 -35.38 -14.58 -13.91
CA GLY A 288 -34.04 -14.01 -13.77
C GLY A 288 -33.76 -13.26 -12.45
N GLN A 289 -34.77 -13.13 -11.56
CA GLN A 289 -34.58 -12.60 -10.22
C GLN A 289 -34.61 -13.71 -9.17
N PRO A 290 -33.65 -13.79 -8.25
CA PRO A 290 -33.67 -14.81 -7.18
C PRO A 290 -34.74 -14.48 -6.13
N ILE A 291 -35.37 -15.52 -5.61
CA ILE A 291 -36.18 -15.43 -4.39
C ILE A 291 -35.25 -15.52 -3.19
N SER A 292 -35.15 -14.42 -2.42
CA SER A 292 -34.17 -14.31 -1.35
C SER A 292 -34.82 -14.29 0.02
N TYR A 293 -34.28 -15.11 0.94
CA TYR A 293 -34.68 -15.13 2.35
C TYR A 293 -33.55 -15.69 3.22
N ASN A 294 -33.31 -15.07 4.37
CA ASN A 294 -32.31 -15.50 5.38
C ASN A 294 -30.94 -15.88 4.77
N GLY A 295 -30.42 -15.05 3.85
CA GLY A 295 -29.15 -15.28 3.21
C GLY A 295 -29.15 -16.30 2.07
N ILE A 296 -30.27 -16.98 1.83
CA ILE A 296 -30.47 -17.90 0.71
C ILE A 296 -31.03 -17.12 -0.49
N ALA A 297 -30.53 -17.41 -1.67
CA ALA A 297 -31.04 -16.88 -2.95
C ALA A 297 -31.33 -18.05 -3.89
N LEU A 298 -32.61 -18.33 -4.09
CA LEU A 298 -33.09 -19.38 -4.95
C LEU A 298 -33.48 -18.82 -6.33
N SER A 299 -32.78 -19.25 -7.39
CA SER A 299 -33.07 -18.88 -8.77
C SER A 299 -33.83 -19.99 -9.47
N LEU A 300 -34.86 -19.60 -10.18
CA LEU A 300 -35.70 -20.52 -10.94
C LEU A 300 -35.67 -20.18 -12.44
N ALA A 301 -35.72 -21.21 -13.28
CA ALA A 301 -35.93 -21.11 -14.71
C ALA A 301 -37.27 -21.72 -15.05
N GLY A 302 -37.97 -21.21 -16.11
CA GLY A 302 -39.33 -21.62 -16.47
C GLY A 302 -40.40 -20.84 -15.71
N LEU A 303 -41.63 -21.32 -15.76
CA LEU A 303 -42.80 -20.68 -15.16
C LEU A 303 -43.46 -21.63 -14.14
N PRO A 304 -43.67 -21.16 -12.90
CA PRO A 304 -44.43 -21.92 -11.92
C PRO A 304 -45.93 -21.89 -12.24
N LYS A 305 -46.66 -22.82 -11.63
CA LYS A 305 -48.13 -22.83 -11.61
C LYS A 305 -48.66 -22.85 -10.19
N THR A 306 -49.94 -22.51 -10.10
CA THR A 306 -50.67 -22.56 -8.83
C THR A 306 -50.53 -23.95 -8.20
N GLY A 307 -50.08 -23.98 -6.93
CA GLY A 307 -49.87 -25.20 -6.15
C GLY A 307 -48.50 -25.84 -6.27
N ASP A 308 -47.66 -25.36 -7.20
CA ASP A 308 -46.26 -25.81 -7.28
C ASP A 308 -45.49 -25.47 -5.99
N ARG A 309 -44.60 -26.37 -5.56
CA ARG A 309 -43.85 -26.25 -4.32
C ARG A 309 -42.35 -26.58 -4.52
N ILE A 310 -41.52 -25.87 -3.80
CA ILE A 310 -40.09 -26.15 -3.66
C ILE A 310 -39.77 -26.14 -2.19
N THR A 311 -39.19 -27.23 -1.70
CA THR A 311 -38.75 -27.33 -0.31
C THR A 311 -37.26 -27.02 -0.25
N VAL A 312 -36.87 -26.18 0.70
CA VAL A 312 -35.47 -25.88 1.02
C VAL A 312 -35.20 -26.40 2.43
N GLU A 313 -34.22 -27.28 2.54
CA GLU A 313 -33.91 -28.01 3.79
C GLU A 313 -32.44 -27.91 4.13
N PRO A 314 -32.04 -27.94 5.42
CA PRO A 314 -30.65 -28.05 5.82
C PRO A 314 -29.98 -29.27 5.20
N THR A 315 -28.74 -29.11 4.74
CA THR A 315 -27.94 -30.19 4.15
C THR A 315 -27.57 -31.22 5.20
N THR A 316 -28.04 -32.45 5.03
CA THR A 316 -27.72 -33.60 5.93
C THR A 316 -26.55 -34.44 5.43
N HIS A 317 -26.18 -34.33 4.16
CA HIS A 317 -25.11 -35.10 3.53
C HIS A 317 -24.10 -34.16 2.82
N PRO A 318 -23.21 -33.49 3.57
CA PRO A 318 -22.27 -32.52 2.99
C PRO A 318 -21.38 -33.13 1.90
N ALA A 319 -20.98 -34.40 2.05
CA ALA A 319 -20.13 -35.09 1.07
C ALA A 319 -20.78 -35.24 -0.34
N ALA A 320 -22.10 -35.10 -0.42
CA ALA A 320 -22.84 -35.17 -1.69
C ALA A 320 -23.14 -33.80 -2.32
N SER A 321 -22.70 -32.69 -1.68
CA SER A 321 -22.94 -31.32 -2.13
C SER A 321 -21.63 -30.63 -2.48
N ASN A 322 -21.59 -29.98 -3.66
CA ASN A 322 -20.46 -29.17 -4.11
C ASN A 322 -20.87 -27.70 -4.38
N GLY A 323 -22.05 -27.30 -3.91
CA GLY A 323 -22.62 -26.01 -4.28
C GLY A 323 -21.75 -24.83 -3.86
N ASN A 324 -21.13 -24.87 -2.66
CA ASN A 324 -20.22 -23.82 -2.22
C ASN A 324 -18.88 -23.87 -2.97
N ALA A 325 -18.39 -25.06 -3.36
CA ALA A 325 -17.19 -25.19 -4.18
C ALA A 325 -17.33 -24.50 -5.54
N LEU A 326 -18.49 -24.58 -6.19
CA LEU A 326 -18.76 -23.86 -7.43
C LEU A 326 -18.75 -22.33 -7.24
N ARG A 327 -18.98 -21.84 -6.04
CA ARG A 327 -18.91 -20.40 -5.72
C ARG A 327 -17.49 -19.90 -5.54
N PHE A 328 -16.56 -20.74 -5.11
CA PHE A 328 -15.14 -20.40 -5.11
C PHE A 328 -14.63 -20.14 -6.54
N ASP A 329 -15.08 -20.91 -7.54
CA ASP A 329 -14.71 -20.68 -8.94
C ASP A 329 -15.15 -19.28 -9.41
N ASN A 330 -16.33 -18.83 -9.01
CA ASN A 330 -16.84 -17.52 -9.37
C ASN A 330 -16.04 -16.36 -8.76
N LEU A 331 -15.22 -16.56 -7.70
CA LEU A 331 -14.40 -15.51 -7.12
C LEU A 331 -13.36 -14.96 -8.10
N ALA A 332 -12.90 -15.78 -9.05
CA ALA A 332 -11.92 -15.35 -10.04
C ALA A 332 -12.44 -14.22 -10.95
N SER A 333 -13.77 -14.20 -11.20
CA SER A 333 -14.42 -13.20 -12.06
C SER A 333 -15.08 -12.05 -11.30
N ARG A 334 -15.12 -12.10 -9.97
CA ARG A 334 -15.74 -11.05 -9.15
C ARG A 334 -14.81 -9.85 -8.95
N PRO A 335 -15.37 -8.63 -8.90
CA PRO A 335 -14.62 -7.42 -8.58
C PRO A 335 -14.31 -7.37 -7.06
N LEU A 336 -13.19 -7.98 -6.65
CA LEU A 336 -12.80 -8.12 -5.25
C LEU A 336 -11.82 -7.04 -4.77
N VAL A 337 -11.23 -6.28 -5.69
CA VAL A 337 -10.18 -5.31 -5.39
C VAL A 337 -10.48 -4.01 -6.11
N ASP A 338 -11.03 -3.04 -5.40
CA ASP A 338 -11.34 -1.71 -5.93
C ASP A 338 -12.13 -1.75 -7.27
N GLY A 339 -13.16 -2.58 -7.33
CA GLY A 339 -13.99 -2.73 -8.52
C GLY A 339 -13.36 -3.56 -9.65
N GLN A 340 -12.19 -4.17 -9.44
CA GLN A 340 -11.47 -4.99 -10.40
C GLN A 340 -11.39 -6.45 -9.95
N THR A 341 -11.19 -7.37 -10.90
CA THR A 341 -10.82 -8.74 -10.53
C THR A 341 -9.39 -8.75 -9.93
N VAL A 342 -9.07 -9.79 -9.17
CA VAL A 342 -7.71 -9.95 -8.61
C VAL A 342 -6.65 -10.00 -9.71
N ALA A 343 -6.97 -10.66 -10.84
CA ALA A 343 -6.06 -10.78 -11.98
C ALA A 343 -5.79 -9.43 -12.64
N ASP A 344 -6.84 -8.64 -12.89
CA ASP A 344 -6.72 -7.31 -13.50
C ASP A 344 -5.97 -6.35 -12.57
N ALA A 345 -6.32 -6.34 -11.27
CA ALA A 345 -5.66 -5.51 -10.28
C ALA A 345 -4.16 -5.86 -10.14
N TYR A 346 -3.81 -7.16 -10.20
CA TYR A 346 -2.41 -7.59 -10.22
C TYR A 346 -1.68 -7.15 -11.50
N ALA A 347 -2.31 -7.32 -12.66
CA ALA A 347 -1.72 -6.89 -13.94
C ALA A 347 -1.46 -5.38 -13.96
N ASN A 348 -2.42 -4.59 -13.46
CA ASN A 348 -2.29 -3.14 -13.34
C ASN A 348 -1.16 -2.75 -12.37
N ALA A 349 -1.07 -3.42 -11.21
CA ALA A 349 0.02 -3.19 -10.25
C ALA A 349 1.40 -3.49 -10.85
N MET A 350 1.52 -4.59 -11.62
CA MET A 350 2.78 -4.94 -12.30
C MET A 350 3.12 -3.97 -13.43
N SER A 351 2.14 -3.50 -14.18
CA SER A 351 2.32 -2.49 -15.22
C SER A 351 2.85 -1.17 -14.64
N ASP A 352 2.22 -0.67 -13.58
CA ASP A 352 2.64 0.55 -12.88
C ASP A 352 4.07 0.42 -12.34
N LEU A 353 4.38 -0.71 -11.72
CA LEU A 353 5.72 -0.99 -11.22
C LEU A 353 6.75 -0.99 -12.36
N GLY A 354 6.42 -1.61 -13.51
CA GLY A 354 7.25 -1.64 -14.70
C GLY A 354 7.55 -0.23 -15.22
N VAL A 355 6.54 0.62 -15.32
CA VAL A 355 6.69 2.03 -15.75
C VAL A 355 7.60 2.80 -14.78
N ARG A 356 7.42 2.64 -13.47
CA ARG A 356 8.27 3.29 -12.45
C ARG A 356 9.72 2.83 -12.52
N VAL A 357 9.96 1.52 -12.67
CA VAL A 357 11.31 0.96 -12.82
C VAL A 357 11.98 1.51 -14.05
N GLN A 358 11.27 1.54 -15.19
CA GLN A 358 11.81 2.12 -16.44
C GLN A 358 12.09 3.62 -16.29
N GLY A 359 11.21 4.38 -15.67
CA GLY A 359 11.41 5.80 -15.38
C GLY A 359 12.61 6.05 -14.46
N ALA A 360 12.78 5.23 -13.42
CA ALA A 360 13.92 5.31 -12.51
C ALA A 360 15.24 4.99 -13.22
N ALA A 361 15.27 3.97 -14.08
CA ALA A 361 16.43 3.64 -14.89
C ALA A 361 16.83 4.78 -15.84
N ALA A 362 15.86 5.35 -16.56
CA ALA A 362 16.10 6.50 -17.43
C ALA A 362 16.61 7.74 -16.66
N SER A 363 16.08 7.99 -15.47
CA SER A 363 16.54 9.08 -14.59
C SER A 363 17.98 8.84 -14.11
N ALA A 364 18.33 7.59 -13.77
CA ALA A 364 19.68 7.23 -13.36
C ALA A 364 20.69 7.44 -14.50
N ASP A 365 20.36 7.03 -15.73
CA ASP A 365 21.21 7.23 -16.92
C ASP A 365 21.42 8.71 -17.24
N ASN A 366 20.35 9.51 -17.14
CA ASN A 366 20.44 10.96 -17.31
C ASN A 366 21.35 11.61 -16.23
N SER A 367 21.17 11.23 -14.96
CA SER A 367 21.98 11.73 -13.85
C SER A 367 23.45 11.32 -13.99
N ALA A 368 23.73 10.09 -14.43
CA ALA A 368 25.10 9.61 -14.71
C ALA A 368 25.75 10.42 -15.84
N THR A 369 24.98 10.75 -16.89
CA THR A 369 25.46 11.58 -18.01
C THR A 369 25.81 12.99 -17.54
N VAL A 370 24.95 13.61 -16.71
CA VAL A 370 25.21 14.97 -16.14
C VAL A 370 26.44 14.92 -15.23
N ALA A 371 26.55 13.92 -14.35
CA ALA A 371 27.70 13.77 -13.47
C ALA A 371 29.01 13.57 -14.26
N SER A 372 28.97 12.77 -15.33
CA SER A 372 30.13 12.56 -16.22
C SER A 372 30.58 13.86 -16.90
N ARG A 373 29.62 14.67 -17.41
CA ARG A 373 29.92 15.96 -18.00
C ARG A 373 30.53 16.92 -16.99
N ALA A 374 29.92 17.04 -15.80
CA ALA A 374 30.44 17.91 -14.73
C ALA A 374 31.86 17.50 -14.29
N THR A 375 32.14 16.19 -14.23
CA THR A 375 33.47 15.67 -13.93
C THR A 375 34.46 15.99 -15.05
N ALA A 376 34.06 15.88 -16.30
CA ALA A 376 34.90 16.24 -17.45
C ALA A 376 35.21 17.75 -17.48
N GLU A 377 34.20 18.60 -17.22
CA GLU A 377 34.37 20.05 -17.12
C GLU A 377 35.31 20.41 -15.96
N LEU A 378 35.13 19.83 -14.79
CA LEU A 378 36.03 20.05 -13.66
C LEU A 378 37.46 19.61 -14.00
N SER A 379 37.64 18.47 -14.68
CA SER A 379 38.94 18.00 -15.08
C SER A 379 39.59 18.89 -16.17
N ALA A 380 38.80 19.50 -17.05
CA ALA A 380 39.26 20.46 -18.04
C ALA A 380 39.77 21.77 -17.37
N GLU A 381 39.12 22.22 -16.31
CA GLU A 381 39.50 23.45 -15.58
C GLU A 381 40.67 23.23 -14.59
N THR A 382 40.67 22.06 -13.92
CA THR A 382 41.63 21.78 -12.83
C THR A 382 42.71 20.80 -13.24
N GLY A 383 42.54 20.10 -14.35
CA GLY A 383 43.48 19.11 -14.85
C GLY A 383 44.79 19.74 -15.34
N VAL A 384 45.92 19.15 -15.00
CA VAL A 384 47.21 19.55 -15.53
C VAL A 384 47.28 19.08 -16.99
N ASN A 385 47.30 20.03 -17.94
CA ASN A 385 47.54 19.72 -19.32
C ASN A 385 49.03 19.38 -19.49
N LEU A 386 49.31 18.09 -19.62
CA LEU A 386 50.68 17.57 -19.75
C LEU A 386 51.45 18.19 -20.94
N ASP A 387 50.74 18.55 -22.02
CA ASP A 387 51.36 19.21 -23.18
C ASP A 387 51.77 20.66 -22.86
N GLU A 388 50.93 21.38 -22.06
CA GLU A 388 51.26 22.73 -21.63
C GLU A 388 52.42 22.74 -20.62
N GLU A 389 52.40 21.78 -19.65
CA GLU A 389 53.52 21.63 -18.72
C GLU A 389 54.81 21.18 -19.43
N ALA A 390 54.73 20.30 -20.44
CA ALA A 390 55.89 19.95 -21.28
C ALA A 390 56.41 21.17 -22.07
N ALA A 391 55.50 22.00 -22.63
CA ALA A 391 55.91 23.23 -23.31
C ALA A 391 56.59 24.21 -22.33
N ARG A 392 56.04 24.39 -21.13
CA ARG A 392 56.65 25.22 -20.07
C ARG A 392 58.02 24.63 -19.63
N LEU A 393 58.12 23.34 -19.50
CA LEU A 393 59.42 22.69 -19.17
C LEU A 393 60.46 22.98 -20.22
N ILE A 394 60.11 22.86 -21.50
CA ILE A 394 61.00 23.21 -22.62
C ILE A 394 61.39 24.66 -22.57
N GLN A 395 60.46 25.55 -22.32
CA GLN A 395 60.71 26.97 -22.19
C GLN A 395 61.65 27.32 -21.03
N TYR A 396 61.49 26.66 -19.89
CA TYR A 396 62.40 26.78 -18.72
C TYR A 396 63.80 26.20 -19.03
N GLN A 397 63.85 25.07 -19.73
CA GLN A 397 65.16 24.50 -20.17
C GLN A 397 65.89 25.46 -21.13
N GLN A 398 65.18 26.04 -22.11
CA GLN A 398 65.74 27.05 -22.99
C GLN A 398 66.22 28.30 -22.28
N GLY A 399 65.39 28.79 -21.30
CA GLY A 399 65.76 29.91 -20.45
C GLY A 399 67.00 29.65 -19.59
N TYR A 400 67.11 28.45 -19.03
CA TYR A 400 68.27 27.99 -18.29
C TYR A 400 69.52 27.93 -19.17
N GLN A 401 69.42 27.36 -20.38
CA GLN A 401 70.53 27.32 -21.33
C GLN A 401 70.96 28.71 -21.79
N ALA A 402 70.03 29.64 -22.01
CA ALA A 402 70.33 31.03 -22.36
C ALA A 402 71.03 31.75 -21.20
N ALA A 403 70.55 31.57 -19.96
CA ALA A 403 71.19 32.14 -18.77
C ALA A 403 72.62 31.59 -18.56
N ALA A 404 72.83 30.30 -18.77
CA ALA A 404 74.15 29.66 -18.69
C ALA A 404 75.08 30.22 -19.76
N LYS A 405 74.60 30.47 -20.95
CA LYS A 405 75.39 31.07 -22.03
C LYS A 405 75.70 32.54 -21.74
N MET A 406 74.79 33.33 -21.19
CA MET A 406 75.05 34.68 -20.73
C MET A 406 76.11 34.73 -19.64
N LEU A 407 76.08 33.82 -18.67
CA LEU A 407 77.10 33.72 -17.61
C LEU A 407 78.44 33.37 -18.23
N GLN A 408 78.51 32.46 -19.19
CA GLN A 408 79.74 32.08 -19.87
C GLN A 408 80.31 33.27 -20.68
N THR A 409 79.41 34.02 -21.35
CA THR A 409 79.86 35.25 -22.09
C THR A 409 80.33 36.32 -21.09
N ALA A 410 79.65 36.52 -20.01
CA ALA A 410 80.08 37.45 -18.96
C ALA A 410 81.44 37.10 -18.35
N GLN A 411 81.65 35.79 -18.08
CA GLN A 411 82.96 35.28 -17.64
C GLN A 411 84.05 35.57 -18.70
N THR A 412 83.77 35.30 -19.96
CA THR A 412 84.75 35.53 -21.06
C THR A 412 85.09 37.03 -21.23
N MET A 413 84.08 37.91 -21.07
CA MET A 413 84.29 39.37 -21.04
C MET A 413 85.08 39.81 -19.81
N PHE A 414 84.76 39.23 -18.64
CA PHE A 414 85.51 39.53 -17.45
C PHE A 414 86.98 39.15 -17.52
N ASP A 415 87.26 37.92 -18.05
CA ASP A 415 88.59 37.43 -18.24
C ASP A 415 89.35 38.28 -19.31
N ALA A 416 88.62 38.72 -20.34
CA ALA A 416 89.23 39.64 -21.33
C ALA A 416 89.61 40.98 -20.73
N ILE A 417 88.77 41.53 -19.86
CA ILE A 417 89.03 42.82 -19.17
C ILE A 417 90.19 42.66 -18.16
N VAL A 418 90.23 41.56 -17.41
CA VAL A 418 91.35 41.28 -16.51
C VAL A 418 92.65 41.10 -17.21
N ASN A 419 92.68 40.49 -18.44
CA ASN A 419 93.89 40.30 -19.24
C ASN A 419 94.33 41.55 -19.98
N LEU A 420 93.50 42.56 -20.19
CA LEU A 420 93.85 43.87 -20.74
C LEU A 420 94.49 44.82 -19.71
N GLY A 421 94.34 44.52 -18.37
CA GLY A 421 94.95 45.29 -17.30
C GLY A 421 96.24 44.76 -16.77
N ARG A 422 96.79 43.76 -17.44
CA ARG A 422 98.14 43.21 -17.15
C ARG A 422 99.02 43.61 -18.37
#